data_ebda512b2bf511398f5b0aa4166b4784
#
_entry.id   ebda512b2bf511398f5b0aa4166b4784
#
_cell.length_a   1.000
_cell.length_b   1.000
_cell.length_c   1.000
_cell.angle_alpha   90.00
_cell.angle_beta   90.00
_cell.angle_gamma   90.00
#
_symmetry.space_group_name_H-M   'P 1'
#
loop_
_entity.id
_entity.type
_entity.pdbx_description
1 polymer ?
#
loop_
_entity_poly.entity_id
_entity_poly.type
_entity_poly.pdbx_seq_one_letter_code
_entity_poly.pdbx_strand_id
1 'polypeptide(L)'
;MYETRWTTNEEITIMADYWYRMASEMEETDGIPKPELHRVEEVKHLFVKESNLGNLMFRVAIDSNDNIVACAGGLIRTEYSYPLAEEQSLFGWVIAVYTLKNHRNNGLAYKLVDEICLWLKQKGAKRARLWSSSTGRRVYEDLGFKNMMDMSKPLS
;
A
#
# COMPACT_ATOMS: atom_id res chain seq x y z
N MET A 1 -17.96 -3.03 -14.39
CA MET A 1 -18.44 -3.33 -13.04
C MET A 1 -17.62 -2.65 -11.95
N TYR A 2 -16.30 -2.77 -11.96
CA TYR A 2 -15.42 -1.98 -11.11
C TYR A 2 -14.67 -0.96 -11.93
N GLU A 3 -14.53 0.23 -11.37
CA GLU A 3 -13.69 1.28 -11.94
C GLU A 3 -12.59 1.62 -10.94
N THR A 4 -11.47 2.10 -11.44
CA THR A 4 -10.38 2.56 -10.58
C THR A 4 -10.14 4.04 -10.79
N ARG A 5 -9.74 4.73 -9.72
CA ARG A 5 -9.43 6.16 -9.75
C ARG A 5 -8.52 6.53 -8.61
N TRP A 6 -7.99 7.73 -8.65
CA TRP A 6 -7.28 8.31 -7.51
C TRP A 6 -8.28 8.78 -6.46
N THR A 7 -7.86 8.76 -5.20
CA THR A 7 -8.69 9.31 -4.12
C THR A 7 -8.77 10.83 -4.22
N THR A 8 -9.87 11.39 -3.69
CA THR A 8 -9.97 12.81 -3.38
C THR A 8 -9.24 13.10 -2.07
N ASN A 9 -9.02 14.39 -1.78
CA ASN A 9 -8.35 14.78 -0.52
C ASN A 9 -9.13 14.34 0.72
N GLU A 10 -10.45 14.39 0.66
CA GLU A 10 -11.30 13.97 1.78
C GLU A 10 -11.23 12.46 2.01
N GLU A 11 -10.97 11.69 0.98
CA GLU A 11 -10.92 10.23 1.08
C GLU A 11 -9.62 9.70 1.68
N ILE A 12 -8.60 10.52 1.79
CA ILE A 12 -7.30 10.10 2.36
C ILE A 12 -7.49 9.56 3.78
N THR A 13 -8.37 10.16 4.56
CA THR A 13 -8.62 9.70 5.93
C THR A 13 -9.30 8.32 5.97
N ILE A 14 -10.09 7.99 4.96
CA ILE A 14 -10.73 6.67 4.84
C ILE A 14 -9.65 5.59 4.64
N MET A 15 -8.57 5.93 3.97
CA MET A 15 -7.47 4.98 3.72
C MET A 15 -6.80 4.51 5.01
N ALA A 16 -6.78 5.34 6.03
CA ALA A 16 -6.26 4.95 7.34
C ALA A 16 -7.15 3.88 8.01
N ASP A 17 -8.46 3.97 7.82
CA ASP A 17 -9.38 2.95 8.32
C ASP A 17 -9.15 1.61 7.59
N TYR A 18 -8.91 1.66 6.30
CA TYR A 18 -8.60 0.46 5.52
C TYR A 18 -7.25 -0.14 5.91
N TRP A 19 -6.26 0.71 6.20
CA TRP A 19 -4.99 0.27 6.75
C TRP A 19 -5.18 -0.50 8.06
N TYR A 20 -6.04 0.00 8.94
CA TYR A 20 -6.32 -0.66 10.22
C TYR A 20 -7.01 -2.01 10.02
N ARG A 21 -7.96 -2.08 9.09
CA ARG A 21 -8.62 -3.35 8.74
C ARG A 21 -7.62 -4.36 8.21
N MET A 22 -6.72 -3.93 7.33
CA MET A 22 -5.64 -4.77 6.82
C MET A 22 -4.77 -5.31 7.94
N ALA A 23 -4.32 -4.44 8.82
CA ALA A 23 -3.48 -4.82 9.95
C ALA A 23 -4.18 -5.79 10.90
N SER A 24 -5.48 -5.58 11.13
CA SER A 24 -6.28 -6.47 11.96
C SER A 24 -6.40 -7.88 11.36
N GLU A 25 -6.57 -7.97 10.04
CA GLU A 25 -6.60 -9.26 9.36
C GLU A 25 -5.25 -9.95 9.39
N MET A 26 -4.16 -9.21 9.29
CA MET A 26 -2.81 -9.79 9.37
C MET A 26 -2.53 -10.39 10.75
N GLU A 27 -3.14 -9.87 11.80
CA GLU A 27 -3.07 -10.52 13.11
C GLU A 27 -3.72 -11.89 13.07
N GLU A 28 -4.89 -11.99 12.47
CA GLU A 28 -5.63 -13.26 12.38
C GLU A 28 -4.92 -14.29 11.49
N THR A 29 -4.37 -13.85 10.37
CA THR A 29 -3.80 -14.78 9.36
C THR A 29 -2.31 -15.05 9.58
N ASP A 30 -1.55 -14.06 10.03
CA ASP A 30 -0.10 -14.14 10.09
C ASP A 30 0.47 -13.98 11.51
N GLY A 31 -0.39 -13.78 12.50
CA GLY A 31 0.04 -13.64 13.89
C GLY A 31 0.80 -12.34 14.16
N ILE A 32 0.72 -11.37 13.27
CA ILE A 32 1.37 -10.07 13.45
C ILE A 32 0.48 -9.22 14.35
N PRO A 33 0.97 -8.77 15.52
CA PRO A 33 0.11 -7.98 16.43
C PRO A 33 -0.45 -6.75 15.72
N LYS A 34 -1.76 -6.57 15.81
CA LYS A 34 -2.40 -5.39 15.25
C LYS A 34 -2.06 -4.16 16.07
N PRO A 35 -1.99 -2.98 15.43
CA PRO A 35 -1.76 -1.75 16.15
C PRO A 35 -2.95 -1.40 17.06
N GLU A 36 -2.70 -0.63 18.09
CA GLU A 36 -3.75 -0.13 18.96
C GLU A 36 -4.63 0.87 18.17
N LEU A 37 -5.90 0.96 18.56
CA LEU A 37 -6.87 1.76 17.81
C LEU A 37 -6.48 3.24 17.71
N HIS A 38 -5.84 3.79 18.74
CA HIS A 38 -5.41 5.19 18.70
C HIS A 38 -4.38 5.48 17.61
N ARG A 39 -3.69 4.46 17.10
CA ARG A 39 -2.73 4.61 15.98
C ARG A 39 -3.40 5.05 14.69
N VAL A 40 -4.70 4.80 14.55
CA VAL A 40 -5.42 5.21 13.34
C VAL A 40 -5.34 6.73 13.15
N GLU A 41 -5.46 7.50 14.23
CA GLU A 41 -5.34 8.96 14.12
C GLU A 41 -3.93 9.40 13.72
N GLU A 42 -2.91 8.73 14.24
CA GLU A 42 -1.53 9.03 13.84
C GLU A 42 -1.31 8.72 12.36
N VAL A 43 -1.86 7.61 11.88
CA VAL A 43 -1.75 7.23 10.47
C VAL A 43 -2.53 8.19 9.58
N LYS A 44 -3.70 8.65 10.00
CA LYS A 44 -4.44 9.69 9.28
C LYS A 44 -3.58 10.95 9.07
N HIS A 45 -2.96 11.42 10.15
CA HIS A 45 -2.09 12.60 10.07
C HIS A 45 -0.92 12.37 9.13
N LEU A 46 -0.30 11.20 9.21
CA LEU A 46 0.82 10.84 8.34
C LEU A 46 0.39 10.80 6.88
N PHE A 47 -0.74 10.16 6.59
CA PHE A 47 -1.25 10.05 5.22
C PHE A 47 -1.58 11.42 4.64
N VAL A 48 -2.25 12.28 5.41
CA VAL A 48 -2.56 13.63 4.96
C VAL A 48 -1.29 14.44 4.71
N LYS A 49 -0.33 14.37 5.63
CA LYS A 49 0.94 15.07 5.50
C LYS A 49 1.69 14.64 4.24
N GLU A 50 1.88 13.35 4.05
CA GLU A 50 2.63 12.84 2.91
C GLU A 50 1.89 13.08 1.59
N SER A 51 0.55 13.02 1.61
CA SER A 51 -0.25 13.35 0.45
C SER A 51 -0.11 14.81 0.05
N ASN A 52 -0.13 15.71 1.03
CA ASN A 52 0.04 17.15 0.78
C ASN A 52 1.44 17.48 0.25
N LEU A 53 2.43 16.71 0.62
CA LEU A 53 3.80 16.86 0.11
C LEU A 53 3.98 16.26 -1.29
N GLY A 54 2.97 15.58 -1.83
CA GLY A 54 3.05 14.92 -3.13
C GLY A 54 3.78 13.59 -3.10
N ASN A 55 4.09 13.06 -1.92
CA ASN A 55 4.84 11.81 -1.77
C ASN A 55 3.95 10.59 -1.72
N LEU A 56 2.67 10.76 -1.48
CA LEU A 56 1.73 9.65 -1.28
C LEU A 56 0.48 9.85 -2.12
N MET A 57 0.09 8.79 -2.84
CA MET A 57 -1.17 8.73 -3.59
C MET A 57 -1.84 7.41 -3.32
N PHE A 58 -3.17 7.43 -3.29
CA PHE A 58 -3.96 6.20 -3.19
C PHE A 58 -4.80 5.98 -4.43
N ARG A 59 -4.77 4.75 -4.90
CA ARG A 59 -5.64 4.28 -5.97
C ARG A 59 -6.74 3.43 -5.36
N VAL A 60 -7.98 3.65 -5.77
CA VAL A 60 -9.13 2.90 -5.24
C VAL A 60 -9.93 2.27 -6.37
N ALA A 61 -10.55 1.15 -6.05
CA ALA A 61 -11.58 0.55 -6.89
C ALA A 61 -12.95 0.87 -6.31
N ILE A 62 -13.87 1.24 -7.17
CA ILE A 62 -15.24 1.55 -6.79
C ILE A 62 -16.20 0.59 -7.50
N ASP A 63 -17.27 0.24 -6.81
CA ASP A 63 -18.33 -0.60 -7.37
C ASP A 63 -19.36 0.24 -8.13
N SER A 64 -20.41 -0.40 -8.64
CA SER A 64 -21.47 0.27 -9.40
C SER A 64 -22.30 1.24 -8.55
N ASN A 65 -22.21 1.17 -7.23
CA ASN A 65 -22.87 2.09 -6.31
C ASN A 65 -21.97 3.19 -5.79
N ASP A 66 -20.81 3.38 -6.42
CA ASP A 66 -19.83 4.40 -6.04
C ASP A 66 -19.16 4.17 -4.67
N ASN A 67 -19.19 2.94 -4.16
CA ASN A 67 -18.52 2.61 -2.91
C ASN A 67 -17.07 2.22 -3.16
N ILE A 68 -16.15 2.70 -2.32
CA ILE A 68 -14.77 2.26 -2.33
C ILE A 68 -14.72 0.84 -1.76
N VAL A 69 -14.25 -0.11 -2.56
CA VAL A 69 -14.20 -1.53 -2.18
C VAL A 69 -12.79 -2.08 -2.10
N ALA A 70 -11.80 -1.36 -2.59
CA ALA A 70 -10.40 -1.76 -2.51
C ALA A 70 -9.51 -0.53 -2.63
N CYS A 71 -8.31 -0.62 -2.08
CA CYS A 71 -7.32 0.45 -2.17
C CYS A 71 -5.90 -0.10 -2.23
N ALA A 72 -5.01 0.73 -2.75
CA ALA A 72 -3.56 0.55 -2.66
C ALA A 72 -2.91 1.93 -2.64
N GLY A 73 -1.91 2.09 -1.79
CA GLY A 73 -1.15 3.34 -1.69
C GLY A 73 0.22 3.21 -2.29
N GLY A 74 0.72 4.31 -2.86
CA GLY A 74 2.08 4.43 -3.32
C GLY A 74 2.78 5.58 -2.60
N LEU A 75 3.93 5.29 -2.01
CA LEU A 75 4.71 6.26 -1.23
C LEU A 75 6.10 6.39 -1.84
N ILE A 76 6.49 7.62 -2.13
CA ILE A 76 7.85 7.92 -2.59
C ILE A 76 8.70 8.31 -1.38
N ARG A 77 9.87 7.70 -1.27
CA ARG A 77 10.83 8.02 -0.21
C ARG A 77 12.22 8.17 -0.79
N THR A 78 12.96 9.09 -0.20
CA THR A 78 14.39 9.20 -0.47
C THR A 78 15.13 8.33 0.54
N GLU A 79 15.87 7.37 0.03
CA GLU A 79 16.63 6.43 0.85
C GLU A 79 18.00 6.22 0.21
N TYR A 80 18.96 5.78 0.99
CA TYR A 80 20.25 5.39 0.44
C TYR A 80 20.08 4.11 -0.39
N SER A 81 20.61 4.15 -1.58
CA SER A 81 20.71 2.99 -2.45
C SER A 81 21.65 1.98 -1.83
N TYR A 82 21.26 0.72 -1.75
CA TYR A 82 22.03 -0.29 -1.07
C TYR A 82 21.32 -1.63 -1.19
N PRO A 83 22.06 -2.68 -1.15
CA PRO A 83 23.47 -2.88 -1.39
C PRO A 83 23.76 -3.15 -2.85
N LEU A 84 22.78 -2.96 -3.70
CA LEU A 84 22.74 -3.48 -5.05
C LEU A 84 23.36 -2.54 -6.08
N ALA A 85 24.11 -1.55 -5.64
CA ALA A 85 24.82 -0.63 -6.51
C ALA A 85 23.92 0.17 -7.47
N GLU A 86 22.67 0.36 -7.14
CA GLU A 86 21.80 1.27 -7.87
C GLU A 86 22.10 2.70 -7.42
N GLU A 87 22.31 3.58 -8.37
CA GLU A 87 22.75 4.94 -8.08
C GLU A 87 21.64 5.88 -7.65
N GLN A 88 20.43 5.42 -7.46
CA GLN A 88 19.37 6.33 -7.14
C GLN A 88 18.96 6.22 -5.69
N SER A 89 18.50 7.32 -5.16
CA SER A 89 18.03 7.43 -3.80
C SER A 89 16.50 7.45 -3.67
N LEU A 90 15.79 7.40 -4.79
CA LEU A 90 14.34 7.49 -4.79
C LEU A 90 13.72 6.10 -4.88
N PHE A 91 13.02 5.71 -3.85
CA PHE A 91 12.36 4.41 -3.77
C PHE A 91 10.85 4.56 -3.65
N GLY A 92 10.15 3.60 -4.23
CA GLY A 92 8.71 3.50 -4.09
C GLY A 92 8.33 2.44 -3.08
N TRP A 93 7.30 2.71 -2.31
CA TRP A 93 6.67 1.74 -1.42
C TRP A 93 5.23 1.55 -1.81
N VAL A 94 4.78 0.31 -1.86
CA VAL A 94 3.36 -0.02 -1.96
C VAL A 94 2.87 -0.28 -0.55
N ILE A 95 1.83 0.44 -0.14
CA ILE A 95 1.32 0.38 1.23
C ILE A 95 -0.20 0.22 1.25
N ALA A 96 -0.73 -0.25 2.35
CA ALA A 96 -2.17 -0.26 2.63
C ALA A 96 -3.00 -0.92 1.52
N VAL A 97 -2.55 -2.04 1.01
CA VAL A 97 -3.30 -2.81 0.01
C VAL A 97 -4.41 -3.58 0.72
N TYR A 98 -5.65 -3.27 0.38
CA TYR A 98 -6.78 -3.92 1.04
C TYR A 98 -7.98 -4.01 0.10
N THR A 99 -8.68 -5.13 0.15
CA THR A 99 -9.94 -5.34 -0.56
C THR A 99 -10.98 -5.82 0.45
N LEU A 100 -12.15 -5.21 0.44
CA LEU A 100 -13.27 -5.66 1.28
C LEU A 100 -13.60 -7.12 0.97
N LYS A 101 -13.92 -7.90 2.00
CA LYS A 101 -14.09 -9.36 1.89
C LYS A 101 -15.02 -9.79 0.76
N ASN A 102 -16.15 -9.11 0.63
CA ASN A 102 -17.18 -9.46 -0.37
C ASN A 102 -16.77 -9.13 -1.81
N HIS A 103 -15.67 -8.45 -2.00
CA HIS A 103 -15.19 -8.02 -3.32
C HIS A 103 -13.88 -8.69 -3.73
N ARG A 104 -13.43 -9.67 -2.96
CA ARG A 104 -12.19 -10.40 -3.25
C ARG A 104 -12.36 -11.38 -4.41
N ASN A 105 -11.23 -11.85 -4.94
CA ASN A 105 -11.19 -12.77 -6.08
C ASN A 105 -11.71 -12.14 -7.39
N ASN A 106 -11.60 -10.83 -7.52
CA ASN A 106 -11.95 -10.09 -8.74
C ASN A 106 -10.73 -9.40 -9.37
N GLY A 107 -9.53 -9.73 -8.92
CA GLY A 107 -8.30 -9.15 -9.47
C GLY A 107 -8.04 -7.70 -9.09
N LEU A 108 -8.73 -7.17 -8.08
CA LEU A 108 -8.63 -5.75 -7.72
C LEU A 108 -7.27 -5.38 -7.15
N ALA A 109 -6.73 -6.21 -6.25
CA ALA A 109 -5.41 -5.96 -5.69
C ALA A 109 -4.34 -5.94 -6.77
N TYR A 110 -4.38 -6.90 -7.69
CA TYR A 110 -3.45 -6.95 -8.81
C TYR A 110 -3.51 -5.66 -9.62
N LYS A 111 -4.71 -5.25 -10.00
CA LYS A 111 -4.91 -4.06 -10.84
C LYS A 111 -4.44 -2.79 -10.13
N LEU A 112 -4.82 -2.62 -8.88
CA LEU A 112 -4.47 -1.41 -8.13
C LEU A 112 -2.96 -1.32 -7.88
N VAL A 113 -2.33 -2.41 -7.50
CA VAL A 113 -0.88 -2.43 -7.28
C VAL A 113 -0.13 -2.17 -8.58
N ASP A 114 -0.59 -2.73 -9.69
CA ASP A 114 0.01 -2.47 -10.99
C ASP A 114 -0.07 -0.98 -11.36
N GLU A 115 -1.22 -0.37 -11.14
CA GLU A 115 -1.42 1.07 -11.38
C GLU A 115 -0.55 1.93 -10.45
N ILE A 116 -0.39 1.54 -9.19
CA ILE A 116 0.51 2.21 -8.26
C ILE A 116 1.97 2.09 -8.72
N CYS A 117 2.38 0.92 -9.15
CA CYS A 117 3.74 0.72 -9.68
C CYS A 117 4.02 1.61 -10.88
N LEU A 118 3.04 1.79 -11.76
CA LEU A 118 3.16 2.69 -12.88
C LEU A 118 3.36 4.14 -12.42
N TRP A 119 2.58 4.58 -11.43
CA TRP A 119 2.73 5.91 -10.85
C TRP A 119 4.11 6.11 -10.22
N LEU A 120 4.58 5.12 -9.43
CA LEU A 120 5.90 5.17 -8.82
C LEU A 120 6.99 5.32 -9.88
N LYS A 121 6.88 4.57 -10.96
CA LYS A 121 7.81 4.67 -12.08
C LYS A 121 7.80 6.07 -12.70
N GLN A 122 6.62 6.64 -12.90
CA GLN A 122 6.47 7.98 -13.45
C GLN A 122 7.10 9.05 -12.56
N LYS A 123 7.11 8.81 -11.25
CA LYS A 123 7.76 9.70 -10.27
C LYS A 123 9.27 9.53 -10.19
N GLY A 124 9.82 8.58 -10.91
CA GLY A 124 11.27 8.37 -10.98
C GLY A 124 11.79 7.24 -10.10
N ALA A 125 10.93 6.55 -9.37
CA ALA A 125 11.37 5.38 -8.61
C ALA A 125 11.71 4.24 -9.58
N LYS A 126 12.83 3.58 -9.34
CA LYS A 126 13.22 2.42 -10.16
C LYS A 126 12.84 1.11 -9.52
N ARG A 127 12.41 1.14 -8.28
CA ARG A 127 12.06 -0.05 -7.53
C ARG A 127 10.85 0.22 -6.66
N ALA A 128 9.94 -0.73 -6.58
CA ALA A 128 8.82 -0.71 -5.65
C ALA A 128 9.03 -1.82 -4.62
N ARG A 129 8.83 -1.48 -3.36
CA ARG A 129 8.94 -2.42 -2.25
C ARG A 129 7.60 -2.55 -1.55
N LEU A 130 7.40 -3.64 -0.86
CA LEU A 130 6.24 -3.83 0.00
C LEU A 130 6.55 -4.90 1.03
N TRP A 131 5.76 -4.92 2.10
CA TRP A 131 5.73 -6.02 3.04
C TRP A 131 4.51 -6.88 2.71
N SER A 132 4.77 -8.12 2.32
CA SER A 132 3.71 -9.01 1.88
C SER A 132 3.07 -9.74 3.05
N SER A 133 1.74 -9.70 3.14
CA SER A 133 1.00 -10.66 3.96
C SER A 133 1.01 -12.03 3.27
N SER A 134 0.71 -13.09 4.02
CA SER A 134 0.60 -14.42 3.44
C SER A 134 -0.48 -14.51 2.37
N THR A 135 -1.60 -13.81 2.57
CA THR A 135 -2.73 -13.84 1.63
C THR A 135 -2.46 -13.05 0.35
N GLY A 136 -1.63 -12.01 0.42
CA GLY A 136 -1.30 -11.17 -0.74
C GLY A 136 -0.14 -11.65 -1.56
N ARG A 137 0.63 -12.60 -1.05
CA ARG A 137 1.91 -12.98 -1.63
C ARG A 137 1.84 -13.37 -3.10
N ARG A 138 0.83 -14.16 -3.47
CA ARG A 138 0.69 -14.63 -4.85
C ARG A 138 0.45 -13.48 -5.82
N VAL A 139 -0.37 -12.51 -5.43
CA VAL A 139 -0.63 -11.33 -6.25
C VAL A 139 0.68 -10.59 -6.54
N TYR A 140 1.51 -10.41 -5.52
CA TYR A 140 2.77 -9.69 -5.67
C TYR A 140 3.77 -10.47 -6.51
N GLU A 141 3.86 -11.77 -6.31
CA GLU A 141 4.71 -12.64 -7.14
C GLU A 141 4.30 -12.60 -8.61
N ASP A 142 3.00 -12.63 -8.87
CA ASP A 142 2.46 -12.54 -10.24
C ASP A 142 2.78 -11.18 -10.88
N LEU A 143 2.94 -10.13 -10.09
CA LEU A 143 3.34 -8.81 -10.56
C LEU A 143 4.86 -8.65 -10.71
N GLY A 144 5.63 -9.66 -10.36
CA GLY A 144 7.08 -9.63 -10.50
C GLY A 144 7.84 -9.24 -9.24
N PHE A 145 7.17 -9.12 -8.10
CA PHE A 145 7.85 -8.87 -6.83
C PHE A 145 8.59 -10.13 -6.39
N LYS A 146 9.77 -9.93 -5.82
CA LYS A 146 10.63 -11.01 -5.34
C LYS A 146 11.08 -10.68 -3.93
N ASN A 147 11.41 -11.72 -3.16
CA ASN A 147 11.93 -11.53 -1.81
C ASN A 147 13.24 -10.77 -1.83
N MET A 148 13.40 -9.91 -0.85
CA MET A 148 14.65 -9.21 -0.58
C MET A 148 15.32 -9.77 0.67
N MET A 149 16.54 -9.31 0.90
CA MET A 149 17.35 -9.73 2.05
C MET A 149 17.14 -8.86 3.29
N ASP A 150 16.02 -8.15 3.35
CA ASP A 150 15.71 -7.26 4.45
C ASP A 150 15.57 -8.03 5.77
N MET A 151 16.13 -7.49 6.83
CA MET A 151 16.01 -8.06 8.19
C MET A 151 15.58 -6.96 9.14
N SER A 152 14.79 -7.31 10.15
CA SER A 152 14.36 -6.34 11.15
C SER A 152 14.57 -6.86 12.56
N LYS A 153 14.79 -5.94 13.49
CA LYS A 153 14.95 -6.24 14.90
C LYS A 153 14.20 -5.20 15.72
N PRO A 154 13.33 -5.61 16.64
CA PRO A 154 12.72 -4.66 17.56
C PRO A 154 13.78 -3.98 18.45
N LEU A 155 13.62 -2.70 18.70
CA LEU A 155 14.51 -1.90 19.53
C LEU A 155 13.75 -1.38 20.76
N SER A 156 13.11 -2.22 21.47
CA SER A 156 12.36 -1.84 22.66
C SER A 156 13.22 -1.76 23.90
#